data_5df91850618e2c973e555a7d5e847484
#
_entry.id   5df91850618e2c973e555a7d5e847484
#
_cell.length_a   1.000
_cell.length_b   1.000
_cell.length_c   1.000
_cell.angle_alpha   90.00
_cell.angle_beta   90.00
_cell.angle_gamma   90.00
#
_symmetry.space_group_name_H-M   'P 1'
#
loop_
_entity.id
_entity.type
_entity.pdbx_description
1 polymer ?
#
loop_
_entity_poly.entity_id
_entity_poly.type
_entity_poly.pdbx_seq_one_letter_code
_entity_poly.pdbx_strand_id
1 'polypeptide(L)'
;MNLRKAMLIGAVLLTVLSAAAYSLQGSFAGFGFGGHKVLVAYFSRAGENYAVGRTEKGNTAALAEIIADETGGDLFEIKTKEAYPEKLKEVLEVARREQKENVRPELAEKVNLADYDIIFLGYPNWCSDMPMAVYTFLETNDFEGKTIIPFSTSLTDALTGNEKNIPLHAKGAKVLDGLGLEGKFVHDTPRLVKPLVKEWLDNLNWKEAAKSE
;
A
#
# COMPACT_ATOMS: atom_id res chain seq x y z
N MET A 1 23.50 34.19 42.69
CA MET A 1 23.50 33.71 41.29
C MET A 1 23.50 34.92 40.38
N ASN A 2 24.50 35.08 39.56
CA ASN A 2 24.77 36.31 38.84
C ASN A 2 23.79 36.47 37.68
N LEU A 3 23.15 37.63 37.51
CA LEU A 3 22.11 37.91 36.50
C LEU A 3 22.57 37.52 35.08
N ARG A 4 23.85 37.63 34.78
CA ARG A 4 24.46 37.22 33.51
C ARG A 4 24.44 35.69 33.27
N LYS A 5 24.49 34.85 34.34
CA LYS A 5 24.36 33.40 34.22
C LYS A 5 22.89 32.96 34.00
N ALA A 6 21.95 33.68 34.57
CA ALA A 6 20.53 33.42 34.34
C ALA A 6 20.09 33.76 32.89
N MET A 7 20.64 34.84 32.31
CA MET A 7 20.39 35.20 30.92
C MET A 7 21.01 34.21 29.90
N LEU A 8 22.18 33.65 30.20
CA LEU A 8 22.82 32.66 29.33
C LEU A 8 22.06 31.30 29.36
N ILE A 9 21.56 30.90 30.53
CA ILE A 9 20.76 29.67 30.66
C ILE A 9 19.40 29.84 29.95
N GLY A 10 18.77 31.00 30.05
CA GLY A 10 17.54 31.31 29.36
C GLY A 10 17.69 31.35 27.82
N ALA A 11 18.79 31.89 27.31
CA ALA A 11 19.07 31.91 25.89
C ALA A 11 19.37 30.52 25.30
N VAL A 12 20.09 29.67 26.03
CA VAL A 12 20.36 28.28 25.62
C VAL A 12 19.09 27.41 25.66
N LEU A 13 18.23 27.62 26.66
CA LEU A 13 16.93 26.92 26.70
C LEU A 13 15.99 27.36 25.58
N LEU A 14 15.94 28.64 25.23
CA LEU A 14 15.15 29.15 24.12
C LEU A 14 15.66 28.65 22.76
N THR A 15 16.97 28.52 22.56
CA THR A 15 17.55 27.98 21.33
C THR A 15 17.35 26.49 21.21
N VAL A 16 17.41 25.72 22.30
CA VAL A 16 17.13 24.29 22.30
C VAL A 16 15.65 24.01 22.09
N LEU A 17 14.75 24.81 22.65
CA LEU A 17 13.30 24.71 22.40
C LEU A 17 12.93 25.09 20.96
N SER A 18 13.59 26.09 20.37
CA SER A 18 13.36 26.46 18.97
C SER A 18 13.94 25.41 18.00
N ALA A 19 15.09 24.80 18.30
CA ALA A 19 15.65 23.70 17.52
C ALA A 19 14.81 22.42 17.64
N ALA A 20 14.26 22.11 18.83
CA ALA A 20 13.34 21.00 19.01
C ALA A 20 11.98 21.23 18.32
N ALA A 21 11.46 22.48 18.35
CA ALA A 21 10.25 22.84 17.61
C ALA A 21 10.49 22.85 16.10
N TYR A 22 11.68 23.27 15.64
CA TYR A 22 12.06 23.19 14.22
C TYR A 22 12.28 21.75 13.74
N SER A 23 12.77 20.84 14.60
CA SER A 23 12.90 19.41 14.28
C SER A 23 11.56 18.67 14.32
N LEU A 24 10.56 19.18 15.05
CA LEU A 24 9.18 18.67 15.03
C LEU A 24 8.34 19.24 13.88
N GLN A 25 8.75 20.34 13.24
CA GLN A 25 8.21 20.86 11.97
C GLN A 25 8.96 20.33 10.74
N GLY A 26 9.98 19.50 10.95
CA GLY A 26 10.73 18.80 9.91
C GLY A 26 9.89 17.72 9.26
N SER A 27 9.25 18.10 8.18
CA SER A 27 8.89 17.26 7.03
C SER A 27 7.95 16.09 7.28
N PHE A 28 6.68 16.34 7.47
CA PHE A 28 5.65 15.54 6.80
C PHE A 28 5.48 16.06 5.36
N ALA A 29 6.56 16.21 4.63
CA ALA A 29 6.50 16.24 3.19
C ALA A 29 6.46 14.79 2.74
N GLY A 30 5.28 14.18 2.75
CA GLY A 30 5.03 12.92 2.07
C GLY A 30 5.50 13.03 0.63
N PHE A 31 5.75 11.91 -0.02
CA PHE A 31 6.15 11.86 -1.42
C PHE A 31 5.09 12.59 -2.28
N GLY A 32 5.49 13.71 -2.88
CA GLY A 32 4.54 14.57 -3.61
C GLY A 32 4.34 14.08 -5.04
N PHE A 33 3.13 13.64 -5.37
CA PHE A 33 2.73 13.26 -6.73
C PHE A 33 2.27 14.48 -7.58
N GLY A 34 2.87 15.67 -7.37
CA GLY A 34 2.66 16.84 -8.25
C GLY A 34 1.24 17.37 -8.32
N GLY A 35 0.43 17.12 -7.29
CA GLY A 35 -0.97 17.53 -7.23
C GLY A 35 -1.95 16.42 -7.68
N HIS A 36 -1.46 15.28 -8.15
CA HIS A 36 -2.29 14.10 -8.45
C HIS A 36 -2.87 13.50 -7.18
N LYS A 37 -4.15 13.13 -7.23
CA LYS A 37 -4.83 12.48 -6.12
C LYS A 37 -4.53 10.99 -6.13
N VAL A 38 -4.10 10.48 -4.98
CA VAL A 38 -3.63 9.10 -4.80
C VAL A 38 -4.64 8.27 -4.03
N LEU A 39 -4.93 7.07 -4.51
CA LEU A 39 -5.65 6.03 -3.80
C LEU A 39 -4.71 4.86 -3.51
N VAL A 40 -4.75 4.33 -2.31
CA VAL A 40 -4.11 3.06 -1.95
C VAL A 40 -5.23 2.02 -1.75
N ALA A 41 -5.59 1.36 -2.86
CA ALA A 41 -6.57 0.28 -2.88
C ALA A 41 -5.87 -1.05 -2.60
N TYR A 42 -6.36 -1.83 -1.65
CA TYR A 42 -5.70 -3.08 -1.30
C TYR A 42 -6.68 -4.15 -0.84
N PHE A 43 -6.38 -5.40 -1.18
CA PHE A 43 -6.98 -6.57 -0.57
C PHE A 43 -6.05 -7.12 0.51
N SER A 44 -6.58 -7.41 1.67
CA SER A 44 -5.83 -8.03 2.77
C SER A 44 -6.74 -8.92 3.60
N ARG A 45 -6.16 -9.81 4.40
CA ARG A 45 -6.89 -10.71 5.28
C ARG A 45 -6.18 -10.88 6.62
N ALA A 46 -6.91 -10.66 7.71
CA ALA A 46 -6.55 -11.13 9.04
C ALA A 46 -6.71 -12.65 9.17
N GLY A 47 -6.34 -13.23 10.29
CA GLY A 47 -6.38 -14.68 10.54
C GLY A 47 -5.04 -15.35 10.32
N GLU A 48 -5.04 -16.66 10.05
CA GLU A 48 -3.80 -17.42 9.85
C GLU A 48 -3.12 -17.05 8.53
N ASN A 49 -1.90 -16.54 8.63
CA ASN A 49 -1.04 -16.19 7.51
C ASN A 49 0.17 -17.10 7.45
N TYR A 50 0.67 -17.36 6.25
CA TYR A 50 1.83 -18.22 6.04
C TYR A 50 3.07 -17.60 6.71
N ALA A 51 3.86 -18.43 7.40
CA ALA A 51 5.09 -18.08 8.11
C ALA A 51 4.96 -17.03 9.24
N VAL A 52 3.77 -16.45 9.47
CA VAL A 52 3.50 -15.43 10.51
C VAL A 52 2.57 -15.98 11.59
N GLY A 53 1.71 -16.95 11.25
CA GLY A 53 0.66 -17.44 12.13
C GLY A 53 -0.58 -16.55 12.09
N ARG A 54 -1.33 -16.53 13.21
CA ARG A 54 -2.57 -15.73 13.32
C ARG A 54 -2.25 -14.25 13.56
N THR A 55 -2.83 -13.40 12.76
CA THR A 55 -2.68 -11.93 12.86
C THR A 55 -4.03 -11.24 12.90
N GLU A 56 -4.11 -10.14 13.64
CA GLU A 56 -5.28 -9.24 13.68
C GLU A 56 -5.36 -8.37 12.42
N LYS A 57 -4.21 -8.09 11.81
CA LYS A 57 -4.07 -7.30 10.57
C LYS A 57 -3.27 -8.10 9.56
N GLY A 58 -3.75 -8.18 8.32
CA GLY A 58 -3.00 -8.83 7.26
C GLY A 58 -1.77 -8.03 6.82
N ASN A 59 -0.76 -8.73 6.29
CA ASN A 59 0.51 -8.14 5.90
C ASN A 59 0.36 -7.06 4.81
N THR A 60 -0.53 -7.29 3.84
CA THR A 60 -0.80 -6.31 2.77
C THR A 60 -1.42 -5.03 3.32
N ALA A 61 -2.31 -5.12 4.32
CA ALA A 61 -2.88 -3.94 4.98
C ALA A 61 -1.80 -3.12 5.70
N ALA A 62 -0.88 -3.79 6.41
CA ALA A 62 0.23 -3.11 7.07
C ALA A 62 1.14 -2.37 6.07
N LEU A 63 1.42 -2.97 4.90
CA LEU A 63 2.18 -2.32 3.84
C LEU A 63 1.41 -1.17 3.20
N ALA A 64 0.09 -1.34 2.98
CA ALA A 64 -0.78 -0.30 2.43
C ALA A 64 -0.81 0.97 3.31
N GLU A 65 -0.89 0.81 4.63
CA GLU A 65 -0.82 1.93 5.58
C GLU A 65 0.50 2.70 5.47
N ILE A 66 1.64 1.99 5.36
CA ILE A 66 2.96 2.63 5.19
C ILE A 66 3.01 3.42 3.88
N ILE A 67 2.47 2.85 2.78
CA ILE A 67 2.42 3.53 1.48
C ILE A 67 1.51 4.76 1.56
N ALA A 68 0.34 4.65 2.19
CA ALA A 68 -0.57 5.77 2.37
C ALA A 68 0.05 6.90 3.21
N ASP A 69 0.74 6.56 4.30
CA ASP A 69 1.49 7.54 5.11
C ASP A 69 2.56 8.28 4.31
N GLU A 70 3.31 7.58 3.44
CA GLU A 70 4.38 8.19 2.65
C GLU A 70 3.85 9.00 1.45
N THR A 71 2.70 8.63 0.89
CA THR A 71 2.12 9.25 -0.31
C THR A 71 1.06 10.30 0.00
N GLY A 72 0.49 10.30 1.21
CA GLY A 72 -0.70 11.07 1.56
C GLY A 72 -1.96 10.55 0.86
N GLY A 73 -1.95 9.32 0.37
CA GLY A 73 -3.07 8.70 -0.35
C GLY A 73 -4.20 8.24 0.55
N ASP A 74 -5.41 8.27 0.02
CA ASP A 74 -6.59 7.71 0.68
C ASP A 74 -6.53 6.18 0.67
N LEU A 75 -6.89 5.54 1.78
CA LEU A 75 -6.95 4.07 1.89
C LEU A 75 -8.32 3.55 1.47
N PHE A 76 -8.33 2.48 0.68
CA PHE A 76 -9.53 1.71 0.35
C PHE A 76 -9.27 0.21 0.45
N GLU A 77 -9.91 -0.47 1.38
CA GLU A 77 -9.80 -1.91 1.51
C GLU A 77 -10.81 -2.62 0.59
N ILE A 78 -10.30 -3.43 -0.33
CA ILE A 78 -11.10 -4.29 -1.22
C ILE A 78 -11.61 -5.47 -0.39
N LYS A 79 -12.84 -5.38 0.09
CA LYS A 79 -13.51 -6.42 0.88
C LYS A 79 -14.55 -7.15 0.06
N THR A 80 -14.66 -8.45 0.26
CA THR A 80 -15.77 -9.25 -0.27
C THR A 80 -16.97 -9.21 0.67
N LYS A 81 -18.18 -9.33 0.15
CA LYS A 81 -19.40 -9.43 0.96
C LYS A 81 -19.35 -10.64 1.89
N GLU A 82 -18.90 -11.78 1.36
CA GLU A 82 -18.64 -12.96 2.14
C GLU A 82 -17.18 -12.96 2.58
N ALA A 83 -16.93 -13.02 3.88
CA ALA A 83 -15.58 -13.03 4.40
C ALA A 83 -14.87 -14.34 4.07
N TYR A 84 -13.59 -14.26 3.72
CA TYR A 84 -12.76 -15.45 3.58
C TYR A 84 -12.53 -16.15 4.93
N PRO A 85 -12.31 -17.48 4.93
CA PRO A 85 -12.04 -18.23 6.15
C PRO A 85 -10.80 -17.68 6.91
N GLU A 86 -10.79 -17.82 8.23
CA GLU A 86 -9.65 -17.42 9.05
C GLU A 86 -8.47 -18.40 8.96
N LYS A 87 -8.76 -19.71 8.81
CA LYS A 87 -7.72 -20.73 8.76
C LYS A 87 -7.04 -20.78 7.40
N LEU A 88 -5.72 -20.83 7.40
CA LEU A 88 -4.91 -20.81 6.18
C LEU A 88 -5.29 -21.92 5.19
N LYS A 89 -5.49 -23.15 5.68
CA LYS A 89 -5.87 -24.30 4.83
C LYS A 89 -7.18 -24.03 4.10
N GLU A 90 -8.20 -23.55 4.82
CA GLU A 90 -9.54 -23.31 4.27
C GLU A 90 -9.50 -22.17 3.21
N VAL A 91 -8.77 -21.09 3.49
CA VAL A 91 -8.64 -19.98 2.53
C VAL A 91 -7.91 -20.41 1.25
N LEU A 92 -6.89 -21.27 1.35
CA LEU A 92 -6.20 -21.80 0.17
C LEU A 92 -7.09 -22.71 -0.67
N GLU A 93 -7.99 -23.47 -0.05
CA GLU A 93 -8.99 -24.28 -0.77
C GLU A 93 -9.99 -23.39 -1.52
N VAL A 94 -10.49 -22.32 -0.86
CA VAL A 94 -11.36 -21.32 -1.50
C VAL A 94 -10.65 -20.64 -2.66
N ALA A 95 -9.44 -20.14 -2.44
CA ALA A 95 -8.67 -19.42 -3.46
C ALA A 95 -8.42 -20.28 -4.72
N ARG A 96 -8.02 -21.56 -4.55
CA ARG A 96 -7.82 -22.47 -5.68
C ARG A 96 -9.12 -22.75 -6.45
N ARG A 97 -10.26 -22.91 -5.74
CA ARG A 97 -11.55 -23.09 -6.37
C ARG A 97 -11.95 -21.84 -7.15
N GLU A 98 -11.84 -20.66 -6.56
CA GLU A 98 -12.17 -19.39 -7.22
C GLU A 98 -11.33 -19.18 -8.49
N GLN A 99 -10.02 -19.44 -8.43
CA GLN A 99 -9.15 -19.37 -9.60
C GLN A 99 -9.56 -20.35 -10.69
N LYS A 100 -9.78 -21.62 -10.32
CA LYS A 100 -10.15 -22.67 -11.28
C LYS A 100 -11.49 -22.37 -11.97
N GLU A 101 -12.45 -21.83 -11.24
CA GLU A 101 -13.80 -21.53 -11.73
C GLU A 101 -13.91 -20.10 -12.28
N ASN A 102 -12.83 -19.32 -12.22
CA ASN A 102 -12.76 -17.92 -12.63
C ASN A 102 -13.85 -17.06 -11.96
N VAL A 103 -14.07 -17.28 -10.66
CA VAL A 103 -15.10 -16.59 -9.86
C VAL A 103 -14.76 -15.11 -9.72
N ARG A 104 -15.78 -14.27 -9.64
CA ARG A 104 -15.67 -12.83 -9.29
C ARG A 104 -16.44 -12.58 -8.00
N PRO A 105 -15.80 -12.71 -6.83
CA PRO A 105 -16.47 -12.47 -5.55
C PRO A 105 -17.08 -11.08 -5.51
N GLU A 106 -18.31 -10.97 -5.01
CA GLU A 106 -18.98 -9.67 -4.88
C GLU A 106 -18.29 -8.82 -3.81
N LEU A 107 -17.98 -7.55 -4.14
CA LEU A 107 -17.36 -6.63 -3.21
C LEU A 107 -18.39 -6.01 -2.27
N ALA A 108 -17.99 -5.82 -1.00
CA ALA A 108 -18.83 -5.22 0.03
C ALA A 108 -19.07 -3.72 -0.21
N GLU A 109 -18.06 -3.03 -0.72
CA GLU A 109 -18.06 -1.59 -0.93
C GLU A 109 -17.57 -1.23 -2.32
N LYS A 110 -17.93 -0.04 -2.77
CA LYS A 110 -17.47 0.56 -4.02
C LYS A 110 -16.73 1.84 -3.74
N VAL A 111 -15.71 2.13 -4.53
CA VAL A 111 -15.01 3.41 -4.52
C VAL A 111 -15.26 4.14 -5.84
N ASN A 112 -15.39 5.45 -5.77
CA ASN A 112 -15.42 6.26 -6.98
C ASN A 112 -14.00 6.63 -7.38
N LEU A 113 -13.50 6.09 -8.49
CA LEU A 113 -12.16 6.36 -8.98
C LEU A 113 -12.02 7.67 -9.76
N ALA A 114 -13.13 8.37 -10.06
CA ALA A 114 -13.10 9.59 -10.89
C ALA A 114 -12.15 10.68 -10.34
N ASP A 115 -12.02 10.74 -9.02
CA ASP A 115 -11.19 11.76 -8.36
C ASP A 115 -9.69 11.37 -8.23
N TYR A 116 -9.31 10.16 -8.63
CA TYR A 116 -7.96 9.65 -8.44
C TYR A 116 -7.23 9.47 -9.77
N ASP A 117 -5.98 9.89 -9.81
CA ASP A 117 -5.11 9.76 -10.98
C ASP A 117 -4.17 8.55 -10.83
N ILE A 118 -3.73 8.31 -9.60
CA ILE A 118 -2.76 7.26 -9.25
C ILE A 118 -3.37 6.30 -8.25
N ILE A 119 -3.35 5.01 -8.59
CA ILE A 119 -3.85 3.94 -7.74
C ILE A 119 -2.71 2.99 -7.39
N PHE A 120 -2.30 2.98 -6.13
CA PHE A 120 -1.51 1.88 -5.59
C PHE A 120 -2.42 0.69 -5.37
N LEU A 121 -2.13 -0.44 -6.01
CA LEU A 121 -2.94 -1.64 -5.94
C LEU A 121 -2.23 -2.74 -5.16
N GLY A 122 -2.71 -3.02 -3.95
CA GLY A 122 -2.13 -3.98 -3.02
C GLY A 122 -2.84 -5.32 -2.96
N TYR A 123 -2.07 -6.42 -2.94
CA TYR A 123 -2.63 -7.76 -2.79
C TYR A 123 -1.61 -8.77 -2.24
N PRO A 124 -2.08 -9.81 -1.51
CA PRO A 124 -1.22 -10.95 -1.21
C PRO A 124 -1.14 -11.88 -2.43
N ASN A 125 -0.02 -12.56 -2.58
CA ASN A 125 0.07 -13.64 -3.55
C ASN A 125 -0.66 -14.88 -3.03
N TRP A 126 -1.77 -15.25 -3.68
CA TRP A 126 -2.55 -16.43 -3.38
C TRP A 126 -2.48 -17.43 -4.53
N CYS A 127 -1.89 -18.62 -4.26
CA CYS A 127 -1.80 -19.69 -5.26
C CYS A 127 -1.15 -19.21 -6.57
N SER A 128 -0.07 -18.41 -6.46
CA SER A 128 0.69 -17.84 -7.59
C SER A 128 -0.09 -16.81 -8.41
N ASP A 129 -1.12 -16.19 -7.82
CA ASP A 129 -1.90 -15.15 -8.48
C ASP A 129 -2.44 -14.12 -7.47
N MET A 130 -3.12 -13.08 -7.98
CA MET A 130 -3.92 -12.16 -7.19
C MET A 130 -5.19 -12.87 -6.69
N PRO A 131 -5.71 -12.53 -5.49
CA PRO A 131 -7.04 -12.97 -5.07
C PRO A 131 -8.12 -12.55 -6.08
N MET A 132 -9.12 -13.41 -6.30
CA MET A 132 -10.16 -13.15 -7.31
C MET A 132 -10.98 -11.89 -7.02
N ALA A 133 -11.06 -11.44 -5.76
CA ALA A 133 -11.63 -10.15 -5.38
C ALA A 133 -10.90 -8.95 -6.02
N VAL A 134 -9.59 -9.04 -6.25
CA VAL A 134 -8.79 -8.01 -6.93
C VAL A 134 -9.18 -7.93 -8.40
N TYR A 135 -9.43 -9.06 -9.05
CA TYR A 135 -9.95 -9.10 -10.41
C TYR A 135 -11.35 -8.47 -10.50
N THR A 136 -12.22 -8.74 -9.51
CA THR A 136 -13.51 -8.05 -9.43
C THR A 136 -13.34 -6.53 -9.35
N PHE A 137 -12.42 -6.06 -8.52
CA PHE A 137 -12.12 -4.62 -8.39
C PHE A 137 -11.64 -4.02 -9.72
N LEU A 138 -10.71 -4.70 -10.41
CA LEU A 138 -10.18 -4.23 -11.70
C LEU A 138 -11.24 -4.20 -12.80
N GLU A 139 -12.14 -5.17 -12.83
CA GLU A 139 -13.16 -5.30 -13.89
C GLU A 139 -14.39 -4.43 -13.66
N THR A 140 -14.66 -3.99 -12.43
CA THR A 140 -15.87 -3.24 -12.07
C THR A 140 -15.64 -1.74 -11.94
N ASN A 141 -14.41 -1.26 -12.09
CA ASN A 141 -14.05 0.16 -12.03
C ASN A 141 -13.48 0.64 -13.37
N ASP A 142 -13.57 1.95 -13.60
CA ASP A 142 -12.99 2.61 -14.77
C ASP A 142 -11.58 3.09 -14.46
N PHE A 143 -10.61 2.58 -15.22
CA PHE A 143 -9.19 2.91 -15.10
C PHE A 143 -8.64 3.71 -16.28
N GLU A 144 -9.50 4.19 -17.19
CA GLU A 144 -9.06 4.98 -18.33
C GLU A 144 -8.25 6.21 -17.88
N GLY A 145 -7.07 6.39 -18.47
CA GLY A 145 -6.15 7.49 -18.13
C GLY A 145 -5.48 7.42 -16.75
N LYS A 146 -5.69 6.36 -15.98
CA LYS A 146 -5.14 6.22 -14.63
C LYS A 146 -3.82 5.46 -14.61
N THR A 147 -3.00 5.75 -13.62
CA THR A 147 -1.76 5.01 -13.37
C THR A 147 -1.95 4.04 -12.23
N ILE A 148 -1.68 2.75 -12.46
CA ILE A 148 -1.68 1.71 -11.42
C ILE A 148 -0.24 1.37 -11.05
N ILE A 149 0.04 1.34 -9.75
CA ILE A 149 1.33 0.97 -9.18
C ILE A 149 1.10 -0.22 -8.25
N PRO A 150 1.43 -1.46 -8.66
CA PRO A 150 1.14 -2.64 -7.88
C PRO A 150 2.10 -2.78 -6.69
N PHE A 151 1.59 -3.32 -5.58
CA PHE A 151 2.42 -3.82 -4.50
C PHE A 151 1.87 -5.13 -3.95
N SER A 152 2.75 -6.03 -3.55
CA SER A 152 2.31 -7.33 -3.06
C SER A 152 3.08 -7.80 -1.83
N THR A 153 2.42 -8.65 -1.04
CA THR A 153 3.04 -9.43 0.01
C THR A 153 2.98 -10.91 -0.33
N SER A 154 4.11 -11.59 -0.23
CA SER A 154 4.20 -13.01 -0.59
C SER A 154 5.15 -13.76 0.35
N LEU A 155 5.59 -14.95 -0.03
CA LEU A 155 6.67 -15.69 0.63
C LEU A 155 8.06 -15.16 0.29
N THR A 156 8.17 -14.29 -0.68
CA THR A 156 9.41 -13.70 -1.19
C THR A 156 9.29 -12.19 -1.27
N ASP A 157 10.39 -11.53 -1.50
CA ASP A 157 10.50 -10.08 -1.67
C ASP A 157 10.33 -9.63 -3.14
N ALA A 158 9.59 -10.39 -3.92
CA ALA A 158 9.35 -10.09 -5.34
C ALA A 158 7.87 -10.13 -5.69
N LEU A 159 7.47 -9.31 -6.65
CA LEU A 159 6.25 -9.51 -7.41
C LEU A 159 6.34 -10.86 -8.11
N THR A 160 5.27 -11.63 -8.12
CA THR A 160 5.29 -13.03 -8.56
C THR A 160 4.95 -13.20 -10.05
N GLY A 161 4.96 -12.09 -10.82
CA GLY A 161 4.70 -12.06 -12.25
C GLY A 161 3.22 -11.96 -12.63
N ASN A 162 2.33 -11.97 -11.64
CA ASN A 162 0.88 -11.84 -11.82
C ASN A 162 0.44 -10.39 -12.09
N GLU A 163 1.27 -9.40 -11.77
CA GLU A 163 1.04 -7.99 -12.11
C GLU A 163 0.85 -7.76 -13.62
N LYS A 164 1.36 -8.65 -14.46
CA LYS A 164 1.17 -8.63 -15.92
C LYS A 164 -0.29 -8.81 -16.33
N ASN A 165 -1.12 -9.36 -15.45
CA ASN A 165 -2.55 -9.51 -15.68
C ASN A 165 -3.32 -8.19 -15.48
N ILE A 166 -2.77 -7.23 -14.72
CA ILE A 166 -3.46 -5.97 -14.39
C ILE A 166 -3.92 -5.23 -15.64
N PRO A 167 -3.10 -4.99 -16.69
CA PRO A 167 -3.54 -4.26 -17.88
C PRO A 167 -4.64 -4.99 -18.67
N LEU A 168 -4.75 -6.31 -18.50
CA LEU A 168 -5.78 -7.11 -19.19
C LEU A 168 -7.18 -6.88 -18.57
N HIS A 169 -7.23 -6.50 -17.30
CA HIS A 169 -8.46 -6.33 -16.52
C HIS A 169 -8.75 -4.86 -16.16
N ALA A 170 -7.73 -4.01 -16.08
CA ALA A 170 -7.85 -2.56 -15.89
C ALA A 170 -7.59 -1.84 -17.23
N LYS A 171 -8.57 -1.88 -18.12
CA LYS A 171 -8.43 -1.30 -19.47
C LYS A 171 -8.17 0.20 -19.39
N GLY A 172 -7.26 0.68 -20.23
CA GLY A 172 -6.88 2.10 -20.29
C GLY A 172 -5.91 2.55 -19.20
N ALA A 173 -5.61 1.70 -18.21
CA ALA A 173 -4.62 2.02 -17.21
C ALA A 173 -3.18 1.89 -17.73
N LYS A 174 -2.31 2.79 -17.30
CA LYS A 174 -0.87 2.60 -17.37
C LYS A 174 -0.37 1.90 -16.10
N VAL A 175 0.34 0.80 -16.23
CA VAL A 175 0.89 0.06 -15.09
C VAL A 175 2.38 0.31 -14.98
N LEU A 176 2.85 0.73 -13.82
CA LEU A 176 4.26 0.96 -13.51
C LEU A 176 4.86 -0.22 -12.75
N ASP A 177 6.19 -0.17 -12.57
CA ASP A 177 6.92 -1.15 -11.78
C ASP A 177 6.46 -1.11 -10.31
N GLY A 178 6.21 -2.28 -9.77
CA GLY A 178 5.65 -2.43 -8.43
C GLY A 178 6.67 -2.83 -7.37
N LEU A 179 6.18 -2.97 -6.12
CA LEU A 179 6.94 -3.42 -4.97
C LEU A 179 6.43 -4.79 -4.49
N GLY A 180 7.31 -5.79 -4.39
CA GLY A 180 7.03 -7.04 -3.70
C GLY A 180 7.84 -7.14 -2.42
N LEU A 181 7.21 -7.49 -1.31
CA LEU A 181 7.89 -7.73 -0.04
C LEU A 181 7.45 -9.06 0.58
N GLU A 182 8.36 -9.70 1.30
CA GLU A 182 8.02 -10.86 2.10
C GLU A 182 7.03 -10.46 3.21
N GLY A 183 5.88 -11.14 3.29
CA GLY A 183 4.84 -10.84 4.27
C GLY A 183 5.34 -10.95 5.72
N LYS A 184 6.22 -11.91 6.01
CA LYS A 184 6.84 -12.05 7.32
C LYS A 184 7.74 -10.85 7.65
N PHE A 185 8.51 -10.36 6.70
CA PHE A 185 9.33 -9.17 6.89
C PHE A 185 8.48 -7.93 7.19
N VAL A 186 7.38 -7.73 6.45
CA VAL A 186 6.44 -6.63 6.71
C VAL A 186 5.85 -6.71 8.12
N HIS A 187 5.49 -7.91 8.57
CA HIS A 187 4.92 -8.14 9.89
C HIS A 187 5.91 -7.91 11.04
N ASP A 188 7.09 -8.54 10.94
CA ASP A 188 8.05 -8.59 12.05
C ASP A 188 8.87 -7.30 12.19
N THR A 189 9.07 -6.58 11.08
CA THR A 189 10.01 -5.44 11.02
C THR A 189 9.44 -4.19 10.34
N PRO A 190 8.25 -3.70 10.72
CA PRO A 190 7.61 -2.57 10.03
C PRO A 190 8.47 -1.29 10.00
N ARG A 191 9.36 -1.12 11.00
CA ARG A 191 10.30 0.02 11.03
C ARG A 191 11.35 -0.02 9.92
N LEU A 192 11.68 -1.21 9.40
CA LEU A 192 12.61 -1.38 8.29
C LEU A 192 11.90 -1.32 6.93
N VAL A 193 10.59 -1.57 6.89
CA VAL A 193 9.78 -1.49 5.67
C VAL A 193 9.64 -0.04 5.21
N LYS A 194 9.42 0.91 6.12
CA LYS A 194 9.19 2.32 5.78
C LYS A 194 10.32 2.95 4.93
N PRO A 195 11.62 2.81 5.27
CA PRO A 195 12.71 3.30 4.41
C PRO A 195 12.75 2.64 3.03
N LEU A 196 12.42 1.33 2.93
CA LEU A 196 12.37 0.63 1.64
C LEU A 196 11.23 1.15 0.75
N VAL A 197 10.06 1.38 1.34
CA VAL A 197 8.92 2.01 0.64
C VAL A 197 9.31 3.39 0.14
N LYS A 198 9.97 4.19 0.96
CA LYS A 198 10.43 5.52 0.55
C LYS A 198 11.43 5.46 -0.61
N GLU A 199 12.44 4.59 -0.53
CA GLU A 199 13.41 4.39 -1.61
C GLU A 199 12.73 3.94 -2.91
N TRP A 200 11.75 3.02 -2.83
CA TRP A 200 10.97 2.60 -3.98
C TRP A 200 10.18 3.76 -4.58
N LEU A 201 9.47 4.55 -3.76
CA LEU A 201 8.70 5.71 -4.21
C LEU A 201 9.60 6.78 -4.88
N ASP A 202 10.80 7.03 -4.33
CA ASP A 202 11.77 7.97 -4.88
C ASP A 202 12.29 7.52 -6.28
N ASN A 203 12.31 6.22 -6.53
CA ASN A 203 12.75 5.62 -7.80
C ASN A 203 11.61 5.39 -8.81
N LEU A 204 10.34 5.62 -8.42
CA LEU A 204 9.22 5.46 -9.34
C LEU A 204 9.22 6.52 -10.44
N ASN A 205 9.15 6.07 -11.69
CA ASN A 205 9.07 6.96 -12.85
C ASN A 205 7.63 7.42 -13.16
N TRP A 206 6.90 7.83 -12.11
CA TRP A 206 5.50 8.23 -12.22
C TRP A 206 5.29 9.51 -13.04
N LYS A 207 6.29 10.43 -13.05
CA LYS A 207 6.20 11.70 -13.79
C LYS A 207 6.12 11.53 -15.30
N GLU A 208 6.71 10.48 -15.85
CA GLU A 208 6.58 10.15 -17.27
C GLU A 208 5.21 9.53 -17.56
N ALA A 209 4.63 8.85 -16.58
CA ALA A 209 3.30 8.27 -16.70
C ALA A 209 2.20 9.35 -16.77
N ALA A 210 2.32 10.41 -16.00
CA ALA A 210 1.36 11.51 -15.93
C ALA A 210 1.47 12.54 -17.09
N LYS A 211 2.48 12.43 -17.98
CA LYS A 211 2.72 13.36 -19.09
C LYS A 211 2.16 12.89 -20.45
N SER A 212 1.53 11.72 -20.52
CA SER A 212 1.01 11.17 -21.76
C SER A 212 -0.45 11.58 -22.01
N GLU A 213 -0.75 12.88 -21.97
CA GLU A 213 -1.91 13.50 -22.59
C GLU A 213 -1.49 14.30 -23.81
#